data_94e0c25c99da10cdb9aa9eeee342e9a7
#
_entry.id   94e0c25c99da10cdb9aa9eeee342e9a7
#
_cell.length_a   1.000
_cell.length_b   1.000
_cell.length_c   1.000
_cell.angle_alpha   90.00
_cell.angle_beta   90.00
_cell.angle_gamma   90.00
#
_symmetry.space_group_name_H-M   'P 1'
#
loop_
_entity.id
_entity.type
_entity.pdbx_description
1 polymer ?
#
loop_
_entity_poly.entity_id
_entity_poly.type
_entity_poly.pdbx_seq_one_letter_code
_entity_poly.pdbx_strand_id
1 'polypeptide(L)'
;MDRAGIREVAKAAGVSISTVSRAFTRPELVSERTRRKVLETADKLDFNISRSATSLKSGQTYRVAMLMNEEIASWFNTEVFAGIESVMHNAGYDVSLFQHVDTAENRRDFFTNLPVRRNVDAVFVTSFGVEPKEIQQLKRIHVPIIGINTPTQNGFDATISIDDEDGMFTAAQHLINLGHKNIVYVCSDAVDSINSSIDARGQGFIRACKTMGASHDFKWRVVSVPRGKTFADSALTALLALDEFPDAICCQMDMMAIPLVLRLERYGHHTPSDYSIIGFDDSPYADTVNLTTMRQDPYAMGRAAAQKAMKLIEGKPLENAHEIVRAQLVLRGTDSVYGTGR
;
A
#
# COMPACT_ATOMS: atom_id res chain seq x y z
N MET A 1 -29.71 -19.45 -25.76
CA MET A 1 -29.29 -18.86 -27.05
C MET A 1 -27.77 -19.02 -27.13
N ASP A 2 -27.28 -19.71 -28.16
CA ASP A 2 -25.85 -19.83 -28.39
C ASP A 2 -25.29 -18.43 -28.73
N ARG A 3 -24.28 -17.98 -28.01
CA ARG A 3 -23.60 -16.72 -28.30
C ARG A 3 -22.83 -16.83 -29.60
N ALA A 4 -22.98 -15.85 -30.50
CA ALA A 4 -22.26 -15.81 -31.75
C ALA A 4 -20.74 -15.91 -31.53
N GLY A 5 -20.08 -16.74 -32.34
CA GLY A 5 -18.63 -16.91 -32.29
C GLY A 5 -17.89 -15.97 -33.22
N ILE A 6 -16.57 -15.84 -33.08
CA ILE A 6 -15.71 -15.00 -33.93
C ILE A 6 -15.86 -15.34 -35.44
N ARG A 7 -16.18 -16.60 -35.77
CA ARG A 7 -16.40 -17.04 -37.15
C ARG A 7 -17.66 -16.42 -37.76
N GLU A 8 -18.72 -16.26 -36.97
CA GLU A 8 -19.98 -15.68 -37.40
C GLU A 8 -19.84 -14.17 -37.61
N VAL A 9 -19.10 -13.47 -36.72
CA VAL A 9 -18.77 -12.05 -36.93
C VAL A 9 -17.93 -11.86 -38.18
N ALA A 10 -16.93 -12.70 -38.41
CA ALA A 10 -16.09 -12.63 -39.61
C ALA A 10 -16.91 -12.81 -40.89
N LYS A 11 -17.81 -13.78 -40.89
CA LYS A 11 -18.74 -14.06 -42.02
C LYS A 11 -19.69 -12.88 -42.26
N ALA A 12 -20.31 -12.36 -41.20
CA ALA A 12 -21.27 -11.24 -41.31
C ALA A 12 -20.60 -9.91 -41.68
N ALA A 13 -19.40 -9.66 -41.19
CA ALA A 13 -18.62 -8.47 -41.55
C ALA A 13 -17.88 -8.60 -42.90
N GLY A 14 -17.83 -9.80 -43.49
CA GLY A 14 -17.14 -10.04 -44.76
C GLY A 14 -15.62 -9.86 -44.68
N VAL A 15 -15.03 -10.27 -43.57
CA VAL A 15 -13.58 -10.16 -43.30
C VAL A 15 -13.03 -11.50 -42.78
N SER A 16 -11.71 -11.61 -42.72
CA SER A 16 -11.08 -12.79 -42.12
C SER A 16 -11.22 -12.82 -40.61
N ILE A 17 -11.16 -14.00 -39.99
CA ILE A 17 -11.12 -14.17 -38.52
C ILE A 17 -9.97 -13.38 -37.92
N SER A 18 -8.81 -13.34 -38.59
CA SER A 18 -7.65 -12.56 -38.16
C SER A 18 -7.91 -11.05 -38.19
N THR A 19 -8.69 -10.56 -39.13
CA THR A 19 -9.12 -9.16 -39.21
C THR A 19 -10.08 -8.82 -38.08
N VAL A 20 -11.04 -9.69 -37.77
CA VAL A 20 -11.91 -9.51 -36.57
C VAL A 20 -11.07 -9.46 -35.32
N SER A 21 -10.18 -10.44 -35.10
CA SER A 21 -9.29 -10.44 -33.92
C SER A 21 -8.48 -9.14 -33.82
N ARG A 22 -7.86 -8.67 -34.89
CA ARG A 22 -7.08 -7.44 -34.94
C ARG A 22 -7.91 -6.18 -34.65
N ALA A 23 -9.14 -6.12 -35.17
CA ALA A 23 -10.03 -4.98 -34.95
C ALA A 23 -10.29 -4.70 -33.46
N PHE A 24 -10.23 -5.73 -32.62
CA PHE A 24 -10.39 -5.62 -31.17
C PHE A 24 -9.04 -5.50 -30.43
N THR A 25 -8.01 -6.25 -30.85
CA THR A 25 -6.76 -6.40 -30.06
C THR A 25 -5.60 -5.52 -30.54
N ARG A 26 -5.62 -5.12 -31.83
CA ARG A 26 -4.57 -4.30 -32.49
C ARG A 26 -5.21 -3.38 -33.51
N PRO A 27 -6.00 -2.38 -33.06
CA PRO A 27 -6.77 -1.51 -33.92
C PRO A 27 -5.91 -0.76 -34.94
N GLU A 28 -4.65 -0.47 -34.59
CA GLU A 28 -3.68 0.18 -35.49
C GLU A 28 -3.32 -0.65 -36.74
N LEU A 29 -3.54 -1.95 -36.71
CA LEU A 29 -3.29 -2.85 -37.87
C LEU A 29 -4.49 -3.04 -38.78
N VAL A 30 -5.61 -2.33 -38.55
CA VAL A 30 -6.84 -2.43 -39.33
C VAL A 30 -7.30 -1.01 -39.67
N SER A 31 -7.72 -0.83 -40.94
CA SER A 31 -8.25 0.48 -41.33
C SER A 31 -9.48 0.85 -40.49
N GLU A 32 -9.64 2.14 -40.19
CA GLU A 32 -10.73 2.64 -39.34
C GLU A 32 -12.12 2.22 -39.90
N ARG A 33 -12.29 2.25 -41.20
CA ARG A 33 -13.52 1.77 -41.87
C ARG A 33 -13.80 0.30 -41.60
N THR A 34 -12.78 -0.55 -41.69
CA THR A 34 -12.92 -1.99 -41.46
C THR A 34 -13.16 -2.26 -39.98
N ARG A 35 -12.45 -1.57 -39.11
CA ARG A 35 -12.62 -1.66 -37.63
C ARG A 35 -14.06 -1.33 -37.24
N ARG A 36 -14.59 -0.20 -37.69
CA ARG A 36 -15.96 0.22 -37.39
C ARG A 36 -16.98 -0.82 -37.85
N LYS A 37 -16.85 -1.32 -39.08
CA LYS A 37 -17.72 -2.38 -39.61
C LYS A 37 -17.71 -3.65 -38.75
N VAL A 38 -16.53 -4.06 -38.29
CA VAL A 38 -16.39 -5.25 -37.45
C VAL A 38 -17.04 -5.02 -36.08
N LEU A 39 -16.81 -3.87 -35.43
CA LEU A 39 -17.39 -3.53 -34.12
C LEU A 39 -18.92 -3.45 -34.19
N GLU A 40 -19.49 -2.78 -35.20
CA GLU A 40 -20.94 -2.70 -35.41
C GLU A 40 -21.57 -4.08 -35.65
N THR A 41 -20.83 -4.97 -36.36
CA THR A 41 -21.31 -6.34 -36.62
C THR A 41 -21.25 -7.19 -35.36
N ALA A 42 -20.21 -7.05 -34.56
CA ALA A 42 -20.05 -7.73 -33.29
C ALA A 42 -21.15 -7.32 -32.30
N ASP A 43 -21.44 -6.02 -32.20
CA ASP A 43 -22.51 -5.48 -31.36
C ASP A 43 -23.89 -6.06 -31.75
N LYS A 44 -24.22 -6.09 -33.04
CA LYS A 44 -25.46 -6.67 -33.56
C LYS A 44 -25.61 -8.16 -33.24
N LEU A 45 -24.49 -8.87 -33.10
CA LEU A 45 -24.47 -10.32 -32.83
C LEU A 45 -24.24 -10.63 -31.34
N ASP A 46 -24.25 -9.61 -30.44
CA ASP A 46 -23.90 -9.74 -29.04
C ASP A 46 -22.57 -10.50 -28.81
N PHE A 47 -21.60 -10.23 -29.70
CA PHE A 47 -20.30 -10.87 -29.68
C PHE A 47 -19.29 -9.98 -28.95
N ASN A 48 -18.73 -10.51 -27.89
CA ASN A 48 -17.54 -9.96 -27.25
C ASN A 48 -16.38 -10.95 -27.39
N ILE A 49 -15.19 -10.45 -27.72
CA ILE A 49 -14.01 -11.31 -27.68
C ILE A 49 -13.80 -11.81 -26.26
N SER A 50 -13.86 -13.11 -26.07
CA SER A 50 -13.48 -13.73 -24.81
C SER A 50 -11.99 -13.41 -24.53
N ARG A 51 -11.71 -12.72 -23.42
CA ARG A 51 -10.32 -12.50 -22.94
C ARG A 51 -9.53 -13.81 -22.86
N SER A 52 -10.20 -14.91 -22.52
CA SER A 52 -9.59 -16.25 -22.50
C SER A 52 -9.08 -16.71 -23.87
N ALA A 53 -9.78 -16.36 -24.96
CA ALA A 53 -9.34 -16.70 -26.32
C ALA A 53 -8.15 -15.82 -26.77
N THR A 54 -8.08 -14.57 -26.30
CA THR A 54 -6.96 -13.67 -26.54
C THR A 54 -5.73 -14.11 -25.74
N SER A 55 -5.92 -14.48 -24.48
CA SER A 55 -4.90 -15.01 -23.57
C SER A 55 -4.20 -16.26 -24.12
N LEU A 56 -4.96 -17.22 -24.65
CA LEU A 56 -4.40 -18.42 -25.28
C LEU A 56 -3.50 -18.12 -26.49
N LYS A 57 -3.70 -17.00 -27.14
CA LYS A 57 -2.95 -16.65 -28.36
C LYS A 57 -1.75 -15.73 -28.07
N SER A 58 -1.85 -14.86 -27.05
CA SER A 58 -0.78 -13.94 -26.64
C SER A 58 0.15 -14.53 -25.61
N GLY A 59 -0.26 -15.56 -24.87
CA GLY A 59 0.43 -16.09 -23.70
C GLY A 59 0.30 -15.20 -22.46
N GLN A 60 -0.47 -14.10 -22.55
CA GLN A 60 -0.72 -13.17 -21.44
C GLN A 60 -2.15 -13.33 -20.93
N THR A 61 -2.32 -13.23 -19.61
CA THR A 61 -3.63 -13.37 -18.97
C THR A 61 -4.39 -12.05 -18.91
N TYR A 62 -3.69 -10.93 -19.05
CA TYR A 62 -4.18 -9.57 -18.81
C TYR A 62 -4.77 -9.39 -17.41
N ARG A 63 -4.16 -10.06 -16.44
CA ARG A 63 -4.49 -9.97 -15.03
C ARG A 63 -3.23 -9.82 -14.20
N VAL A 64 -3.32 -9.04 -13.14
CA VAL A 64 -2.31 -8.95 -12.10
C VAL A 64 -2.94 -9.24 -10.75
N ALA A 65 -2.16 -9.69 -9.78
CA ALA A 65 -2.63 -9.95 -8.43
C ALA A 65 -2.02 -8.93 -7.46
N MET A 66 -2.82 -8.46 -6.49
CA MET A 66 -2.37 -7.70 -5.33
C MET A 66 -2.63 -8.50 -4.07
N LEU A 67 -1.55 -8.83 -3.35
CA LEU A 67 -1.58 -9.56 -2.08
C LEU A 67 -1.46 -8.59 -0.93
N MET A 68 -2.33 -8.69 0.06
CA MET A 68 -2.41 -7.81 1.23
C MET A 68 -2.55 -8.62 2.51
N ASN A 69 -1.90 -8.15 3.57
CA ASN A 69 -2.07 -8.70 4.92
C ASN A 69 -3.23 -8.07 5.70
N GLU A 70 -3.80 -6.97 5.20
CA GLU A 70 -4.92 -6.24 5.80
C GLU A 70 -6.07 -6.10 4.81
N GLU A 71 -7.22 -5.63 5.31
CA GLU A 71 -8.37 -5.32 4.47
C GLU A 71 -8.04 -4.24 3.44
N ILE A 72 -8.63 -4.33 2.25
CA ILE A 72 -8.52 -3.28 1.22
C ILE A 72 -9.03 -1.93 1.72
N ALA A 73 -9.94 -1.92 2.70
CA ALA A 73 -10.52 -0.71 3.26
C ALA A 73 -9.52 0.15 4.07
N SER A 74 -8.30 -0.34 4.35
CA SER A 74 -7.25 0.53 4.91
C SER A 74 -6.87 1.62 3.91
N TRP A 75 -6.65 2.84 4.40
CA TRP A 75 -6.28 3.97 3.55
C TRP A 75 -5.08 3.65 2.65
N PHE A 76 -4.02 3.11 3.23
CA PHE A 76 -2.80 2.77 2.49
C PHE A 76 -3.06 1.78 1.34
N ASN A 77 -3.76 0.68 1.61
CA ASN A 77 -4.06 -0.33 0.59
C ASN A 77 -4.97 0.23 -0.51
N THR A 78 -5.94 1.07 -0.15
CA THR A 78 -6.86 1.71 -1.11
C THR A 78 -6.09 2.62 -2.07
N GLU A 79 -5.20 3.47 -1.55
CA GLU A 79 -4.37 4.38 -2.37
C GLU A 79 -3.38 3.61 -3.25
N VAL A 80 -2.71 2.58 -2.71
CA VAL A 80 -1.83 1.72 -3.51
C VAL A 80 -2.60 1.04 -4.63
N PHE A 81 -3.78 0.49 -4.33
CA PHE A 81 -4.63 -0.13 -5.34
C PHE A 81 -5.03 0.87 -6.43
N ALA A 82 -5.48 2.07 -6.05
CA ALA A 82 -5.85 3.11 -7.01
C ALA A 82 -4.66 3.50 -7.90
N GLY A 83 -3.45 3.57 -7.32
CA GLY A 83 -2.22 3.82 -8.07
C GLY A 83 -1.92 2.70 -9.08
N ILE A 84 -1.99 1.44 -8.65
CA ILE A 84 -1.79 0.27 -9.52
C ILE A 84 -2.84 0.26 -10.64
N GLU A 85 -4.11 0.42 -10.28
CA GLU A 85 -5.24 0.38 -11.20
C GLU A 85 -5.12 1.44 -12.28
N SER A 86 -4.71 2.67 -11.93
CA SER A 86 -4.54 3.78 -12.88
C SER A 86 -3.58 3.48 -14.04
N VAL A 87 -2.60 2.61 -13.82
CA VAL A 87 -1.63 2.18 -14.85
C VAL A 87 -2.10 0.90 -15.55
N MET A 88 -2.52 -0.09 -14.76
CA MET A 88 -2.89 -1.41 -15.26
C MET A 88 -4.14 -1.38 -16.11
N HIS A 89 -5.16 -0.62 -15.72
CA HIS A 89 -6.40 -0.45 -16.49
C HIS A 89 -6.12 0.14 -17.88
N ASN A 90 -5.29 1.17 -17.96
CA ASN A 90 -4.91 1.78 -19.23
C ASN A 90 -4.15 0.82 -20.16
N ALA A 91 -3.47 -0.17 -19.58
CA ALA A 91 -2.78 -1.23 -20.31
C ALA A 91 -3.69 -2.45 -20.59
N GLY A 92 -4.97 -2.40 -20.20
CA GLY A 92 -5.96 -3.46 -20.42
C GLY A 92 -5.90 -4.61 -19.42
N TYR A 93 -5.27 -4.42 -18.27
CA TYR A 93 -5.15 -5.40 -17.19
C TYR A 93 -6.24 -5.24 -16.14
N ASP A 94 -6.77 -6.36 -15.64
CA ASP A 94 -7.60 -6.41 -14.44
C ASP A 94 -6.72 -6.69 -13.22
N VAL A 95 -7.04 -6.06 -12.05
CA VAL A 95 -6.36 -6.31 -10.78
C VAL A 95 -7.22 -7.22 -9.90
N SER A 96 -6.69 -8.39 -9.54
CA SER A 96 -7.32 -9.33 -8.62
C SER A 96 -6.76 -9.14 -7.21
N LEU A 97 -7.64 -8.97 -6.21
CA LEU A 97 -7.26 -8.73 -4.82
C LEU A 97 -7.26 -10.04 -4.02
N PHE A 98 -6.22 -10.27 -3.25
CA PHE A 98 -6.09 -11.37 -2.31
C PHE A 98 -5.81 -10.79 -0.93
N GLN A 99 -6.86 -10.74 -0.13
CA GLN A 99 -6.85 -10.26 1.25
C GLN A 99 -6.63 -11.42 2.23
N HIS A 100 -6.45 -11.08 3.52
CA HIS A 100 -6.38 -12.05 4.62
C HIS A 100 -5.18 -13.02 4.54
N VAL A 101 -4.05 -12.53 4.03
CA VAL A 101 -2.77 -13.23 4.19
C VAL A 101 -2.13 -12.84 5.54
N ASP A 102 -2.99 -12.64 6.55
CA ASP A 102 -2.71 -12.01 7.85
C ASP A 102 -2.49 -13.03 8.98
N THR A 103 -3.02 -14.25 8.83
CA THR A 103 -2.82 -15.32 9.81
C THR A 103 -1.88 -16.39 9.25
N ALA A 104 -1.20 -17.13 10.14
CA ALA A 104 -0.33 -18.23 9.76
C ALA A 104 -1.09 -19.35 9.00
N GLU A 105 -2.38 -19.53 9.26
CA GLU A 105 -3.23 -20.49 8.57
C GLU A 105 -3.59 -20.02 7.17
N ASN A 106 -4.18 -18.82 7.03
CA ASN A 106 -4.57 -18.23 5.76
C ASN A 106 -3.36 -18.07 4.83
N ARG A 107 -2.22 -17.66 5.40
CA ARG A 107 -0.96 -17.54 4.69
C ARG A 107 -0.49 -18.88 4.13
N ARG A 108 -0.50 -19.92 4.94
CA ARG A 108 -0.15 -21.28 4.55
C ARG A 108 -1.05 -21.78 3.42
N ASP A 109 -2.37 -21.58 3.55
CA ASP A 109 -3.35 -21.98 2.54
C ASP A 109 -3.16 -21.24 1.23
N PHE A 110 -2.95 -19.93 1.29
CA PHE A 110 -2.67 -19.12 0.09
C PHE A 110 -1.43 -19.63 -0.65
N PHE A 111 -0.29 -19.76 0.05
CA PHE A 111 0.96 -20.18 -0.58
C PHE A 111 0.96 -21.65 -1.01
N THR A 112 0.20 -22.52 -0.34
CA THR A 112 0.03 -23.92 -0.75
C THR A 112 -0.78 -24.04 -2.03
N ASN A 113 -1.91 -23.34 -2.11
CA ASN A 113 -2.84 -23.43 -3.23
C ASN A 113 -2.43 -22.53 -4.40
N LEU A 114 -1.67 -21.44 -4.14
CA LEU A 114 -1.25 -20.45 -5.13
C LEU A 114 -2.35 -20.11 -6.15
N PRO A 115 -3.45 -19.47 -5.73
CA PRO A 115 -4.59 -19.20 -6.61
C PRO A 115 -4.23 -18.31 -7.81
N VAL A 116 -3.10 -17.60 -7.71
CA VAL A 116 -2.52 -16.78 -8.79
C VAL A 116 -1.77 -17.60 -9.85
N ARG A 117 -1.55 -18.91 -9.63
CA ARG A 117 -0.76 -19.75 -10.53
C ARG A 117 -1.38 -19.82 -11.91
N ARG A 118 -0.62 -19.41 -12.94
CA ARG A 118 -1.03 -19.38 -14.36
C ARG A 118 -2.22 -18.47 -14.69
N ASN A 119 -2.62 -17.61 -13.76
CA ASN A 119 -3.78 -16.74 -13.91
C ASN A 119 -3.43 -15.26 -13.88
N VAL A 120 -2.17 -14.90 -13.74
CA VAL A 120 -1.70 -13.52 -13.65
C VAL A 120 -0.38 -13.34 -14.40
N ASP A 121 -0.11 -12.10 -14.81
CA ASP A 121 1.12 -11.69 -15.51
C ASP A 121 2.09 -10.93 -14.59
N ALA A 122 1.65 -10.53 -13.40
CA ALA A 122 2.49 -10.00 -12.32
C ALA A 122 1.82 -10.17 -10.95
N VAL A 123 2.62 -10.12 -9.89
CA VAL A 123 2.14 -10.15 -8.50
C VAL A 123 2.70 -8.95 -7.75
N PHE A 124 1.82 -8.19 -7.10
CA PHE A 124 2.17 -7.14 -6.15
C PHE A 124 1.99 -7.67 -4.73
N VAL A 125 2.95 -7.40 -3.86
CA VAL A 125 2.90 -7.72 -2.43
C VAL A 125 2.99 -6.42 -1.65
N THR A 126 2.02 -6.16 -0.76
CA THR A 126 1.87 -4.86 -0.10
C THR A 126 2.03 -4.97 1.41
N SER A 127 3.00 -4.24 1.96
CA SER A 127 3.19 -3.96 3.39
C SER A 127 3.54 -5.13 4.30
N PHE A 128 3.84 -6.31 3.76
CA PHE A 128 4.26 -7.45 4.60
C PHE A 128 5.48 -8.20 4.04
N GLY A 129 6.21 -8.83 4.95
CA GLY A 129 7.37 -9.67 4.60
C GLY A 129 6.92 -11.01 4.03
N VAL A 130 7.62 -11.49 3.01
CA VAL A 130 7.42 -12.82 2.43
C VAL A 130 8.61 -13.69 2.80
N GLU A 131 8.34 -14.89 3.34
CA GLU A 131 9.38 -15.80 3.74
C GLU A 131 10.15 -16.38 2.52
N PRO A 132 11.41 -16.79 2.67
CA PRO A 132 12.19 -17.36 1.56
C PRO A 132 11.50 -18.53 0.85
N LYS A 133 10.77 -19.36 1.59
CA LYS A 133 9.99 -20.49 1.02
C LYS A 133 8.83 -20.01 0.17
N GLU A 134 8.13 -18.96 0.60
CA GLU A 134 7.00 -18.36 -0.09
C GLU A 134 7.45 -17.64 -1.36
N ILE A 135 8.59 -16.91 -1.29
CA ILE A 135 9.24 -16.31 -2.46
C ILE A 135 9.56 -17.39 -3.49
N GLN A 136 10.10 -18.55 -3.06
CA GLN A 136 10.36 -19.66 -3.98
C GLN A 136 9.10 -20.21 -4.63
N GLN A 137 7.98 -20.23 -3.90
CA GLN A 137 6.68 -20.64 -4.43
C GLN A 137 6.14 -19.61 -5.43
N LEU A 138 6.22 -18.32 -5.14
CA LEU A 138 5.87 -17.25 -6.08
C LEU A 138 6.72 -17.29 -7.34
N LYS A 139 8.04 -17.50 -7.22
CA LYS A 139 8.94 -17.61 -8.39
C LYS A 139 8.60 -18.77 -9.33
N ARG A 140 7.95 -19.82 -8.84
CA ARG A 140 7.47 -20.93 -9.70
C ARG A 140 6.34 -20.52 -10.64
N ILE A 141 5.73 -19.36 -10.43
CA ILE A 141 4.70 -18.82 -11.34
C ILE A 141 5.36 -18.25 -12.60
N HIS A 142 6.66 -17.90 -12.56
CA HIS A 142 7.43 -17.30 -13.66
C HIS A 142 6.89 -15.96 -14.15
N VAL A 143 6.41 -15.14 -13.22
CA VAL A 143 5.95 -13.76 -13.49
C VAL A 143 6.68 -12.78 -12.57
N PRO A 144 6.76 -11.49 -12.92
CA PRO A 144 7.33 -10.46 -12.05
C PRO A 144 6.63 -10.39 -10.68
N ILE A 145 7.43 -10.25 -9.63
CA ILE A 145 6.99 -10.09 -8.25
C ILE A 145 7.46 -8.74 -7.75
N ILE A 146 6.54 -7.83 -7.47
CA ILE A 146 6.82 -6.46 -7.08
C ILE A 146 6.42 -6.24 -5.62
N GLY A 147 7.35 -5.77 -4.79
CA GLY A 147 7.09 -5.37 -3.41
C GLY A 147 6.70 -3.89 -3.31
N ILE A 148 5.66 -3.59 -2.53
CA ILE A 148 5.25 -2.23 -2.21
C ILE A 148 5.26 -2.09 -0.69
N ASN A 149 6.14 -1.25 -0.18
CA ASN A 149 6.39 -1.07 1.23
C ASN A 149 6.62 -2.40 1.98
N THR A 150 7.43 -3.29 1.39
CA THR A 150 7.82 -4.56 2.01
C THR A 150 9.04 -4.37 2.91
N PRO A 151 9.15 -5.09 4.04
CA PRO A 151 10.27 -4.95 4.99
C PRO A 151 11.63 -5.35 4.40
N THR A 152 11.66 -6.05 3.27
CA THR A 152 12.88 -6.50 2.59
C THR A 152 12.71 -6.41 1.08
N GLN A 153 13.81 -6.18 0.39
CA GLN A 153 13.89 -6.24 -1.08
C GLN A 153 14.20 -7.65 -1.59
N ASN A 154 14.62 -8.55 -0.70
CA ASN A 154 15.09 -9.87 -1.07
C ASN A 154 13.99 -10.72 -1.70
N GLY A 155 14.27 -11.21 -2.90
CA GLY A 155 13.37 -12.09 -3.63
C GLY A 155 12.37 -11.42 -4.55
N PHE A 156 12.23 -10.10 -4.47
CA PHE A 156 11.40 -9.31 -5.38
C PHE A 156 12.20 -8.91 -6.63
N ASP A 157 11.53 -8.85 -7.79
CA ASP A 157 12.12 -8.36 -9.03
C ASP A 157 12.18 -6.82 -9.06
N ALA A 158 11.30 -6.16 -8.30
CA ALA A 158 11.33 -4.73 -8.04
C ALA A 158 10.65 -4.42 -6.71
N THR A 159 11.04 -3.30 -6.07
CA THR A 159 10.36 -2.77 -4.89
C THR A 159 10.24 -1.25 -4.94
N ILE A 160 9.16 -0.73 -4.33
CA ILE A 160 9.00 0.66 -3.94
C ILE A 160 8.70 0.64 -2.45
N SER A 161 9.58 1.19 -1.63
CA SER A 161 9.41 1.21 -0.17
C SER A 161 9.57 2.63 0.35
N ILE A 162 8.90 2.94 1.46
CA ILE A 162 9.17 4.16 2.23
C ILE A 162 10.25 3.87 3.26
N ASP A 163 11.02 4.88 3.63
CA ASP A 163 11.93 4.82 4.77
C ASP A 163 11.14 5.10 6.06
N ASP A 164 10.40 4.07 6.52
CA ASP A 164 9.57 4.13 7.71
C ASP A 164 10.39 4.42 8.98
N GLU A 165 11.62 3.86 9.06
CA GLU A 165 12.51 4.08 10.19
C GLU A 165 13.00 5.52 10.24
N ASP A 166 13.51 6.06 9.13
CA ASP A 166 14.02 7.43 9.07
C ASP A 166 12.89 8.46 9.20
N GLY A 167 11.70 8.14 8.68
CA GLY A 167 10.51 8.96 8.85
C GLY A 167 10.14 9.14 10.33
N MET A 168 10.03 8.06 11.10
CA MET A 168 9.70 8.16 12.53
C MET A 168 10.86 8.70 13.35
N PHE A 169 12.11 8.45 12.95
CA PHE A 169 13.27 9.13 13.54
C PHE A 169 13.12 10.65 13.42
N THR A 170 12.77 11.15 12.24
CA THR A 170 12.57 12.58 11.97
C THR A 170 11.44 13.16 12.82
N ALA A 171 10.31 12.47 12.95
CA ALA A 171 9.19 12.88 13.79
C ALA A 171 9.58 12.99 15.28
N ALA A 172 10.25 11.97 15.81
CA ALA A 172 10.72 11.96 17.19
C ALA A 172 11.79 13.04 17.44
N GLN A 173 12.74 13.20 16.52
CA GLN A 173 13.77 14.24 16.56
C GLN A 173 13.14 15.64 16.62
N HIS A 174 12.08 15.88 15.86
CA HIS A 174 11.38 17.16 15.87
C HIS A 174 10.83 17.47 17.27
N LEU A 175 10.11 16.54 17.91
CA LEU A 175 9.59 16.74 19.28
C LEU A 175 10.70 16.92 20.32
N ILE A 176 11.79 16.17 20.22
CA ILE A 176 12.95 16.34 21.11
C ILE A 176 13.55 17.74 20.95
N ASN A 177 13.70 18.23 19.74
CA ASN A 177 14.23 19.57 19.43
C ASN A 177 13.29 20.69 19.91
N LEU A 178 11.97 20.45 19.97
CA LEU A 178 11.01 21.35 20.59
C LEU A 178 11.12 21.41 22.12
N GLY A 179 11.98 20.58 22.72
CA GLY A 179 12.31 20.59 24.14
C GLY A 179 11.43 19.71 25.02
N HIS A 180 10.59 18.86 24.44
CA HIS A 180 9.72 17.92 25.17
C HIS A 180 10.50 17.00 26.10
N LYS A 181 9.94 16.69 27.28
CA LYS A 181 10.61 16.00 28.39
C LYS A 181 10.08 14.61 28.68
N ASN A 182 8.85 14.30 28.26
CA ASN A 182 8.20 13.01 28.49
C ASN A 182 7.52 12.54 27.19
N ILE A 183 8.26 11.81 26.36
CA ILE A 183 7.85 11.46 25.00
C ILE A 183 7.39 10.00 24.94
N VAL A 184 6.21 9.77 24.37
CA VAL A 184 5.65 8.43 24.22
C VAL A 184 5.48 8.09 22.75
N TYR A 185 5.89 6.88 22.37
CA TYR A 185 5.51 6.28 21.09
C TYR A 185 4.34 5.34 21.30
N VAL A 186 3.25 5.57 20.58
CA VAL A 186 2.04 4.73 20.63
C VAL A 186 1.95 3.91 19.35
N CYS A 187 1.91 2.58 19.49
CA CYS A 187 1.86 1.65 18.38
C CYS A 187 0.89 0.49 18.67
N SER A 188 0.56 -0.26 17.62
CA SER A 188 -0.14 -1.52 17.74
C SER A 188 0.84 -2.67 18.02
N ASP A 189 0.36 -3.71 18.71
CA ASP A 189 1.14 -4.93 18.94
C ASP A 189 1.62 -5.54 17.62
N ALA A 190 2.88 -6.00 17.62
CA ALA A 190 3.42 -6.78 16.52
C ALA A 190 2.66 -8.11 16.39
N VAL A 191 2.46 -8.56 15.15
CA VAL A 191 1.90 -9.90 14.90
C VAL A 191 3.08 -10.86 14.72
N ASP A 192 3.21 -11.83 15.61
CA ASP A 192 4.34 -12.78 15.66
C ASP A 192 4.65 -13.51 14.34
N SER A 193 3.66 -13.61 13.47
CA SER A 193 3.79 -14.33 12.18
C SER A 193 4.05 -13.43 10.97
N ILE A 194 4.03 -12.10 11.14
CA ILE A 194 4.11 -11.18 10.00
C ILE A 194 5.04 -10.02 10.33
N ASN A 195 6.19 -9.99 9.68
CA ASN A 195 7.05 -8.82 9.69
C ASN A 195 6.42 -7.75 8.80
N SER A 196 6.00 -6.64 9.39
CA SER A 196 5.37 -5.52 8.70
C SER A 196 6.35 -4.35 8.55
N SER A 197 6.27 -3.61 7.46
CA SER A 197 7.11 -2.42 7.25
C SER A 197 6.90 -1.36 8.33
N ILE A 198 5.67 -1.21 8.82
CA ILE A 198 5.35 -0.21 9.86
C ILE A 198 6.02 -0.49 11.21
N ASP A 199 6.50 -1.71 11.46
CA ASP A 199 7.24 -2.04 12.69
C ASP A 199 8.59 -1.31 12.74
N ALA A 200 9.16 -0.93 11.58
CA ALA A 200 10.37 -0.14 11.47
C ALA A 200 10.20 1.28 12.06
N ARG A 201 8.97 1.82 12.11
CA ARG A 201 8.69 3.12 12.74
C ARG A 201 9.07 3.13 14.22
N GLY A 202 8.77 2.05 14.94
CA GLY A 202 9.17 1.89 16.33
C GLY A 202 10.69 1.91 16.52
N GLN A 203 11.44 1.30 15.61
CA GLN A 203 12.91 1.33 15.62
C GLN A 203 13.43 2.75 15.36
N GLY A 204 12.81 3.49 14.45
CA GLY A 204 13.15 4.90 14.20
C GLY A 204 12.97 5.77 15.43
N PHE A 205 11.83 5.64 16.15
CA PHE A 205 11.60 6.32 17.41
C PHE A 205 12.67 6.00 18.46
N ILE A 206 12.94 4.71 18.68
CA ILE A 206 13.94 4.26 19.66
C ILE A 206 15.33 4.77 19.28
N ARG A 207 15.69 4.75 18.01
CA ARG A 207 16.97 5.25 17.49
C ARG A 207 17.11 6.75 17.76
N ALA A 208 16.06 7.56 17.51
CA ALA A 208 16.06 8.99 17.80
C ALA A 208 16.28 9.25 19.29
N CYS A 209 15.50 8.59 20.14
CA CYS A 209 15.62 8.75 21.58
C CYS A 209 17.02 8.38 22.13
N LYS A 210 17.60 7.27 21.66
CA LYS A 210 18.94 6.86 22.07
C LYS A 210 20.02 7.82 21.55
N THR A 211 19.92 8.27 20.32
CA THR A 211 20.91 9.16 19.70
C THR A 211 20.91 10.53 20.36
N MET A 212 19.73 11.08 20.64
CA MET A 212 19.60 12.42 21.18
C MET A 212 19.62 12.47 22.71
N GLY A 213 19.35 11.37 23.39
CA GLY A 213 19.39 11.26 24.84
C GLY A 213 20.77 11.54 25.45
N ALA A 214 21.85 11.49 24.68
CA ALA A 214 23.18 11.90 25.12
C ALA A 214 23.34 13.42 25.31
N SER A 215 22.51 14.22 24.63
CA SER A 215 22.60 15.70 24.61
C SER A 215 21.36 16.40 25.17
N HIS A 216 20.26 15.67 25.40
CA HIS A 216 18.97 16.19 25.85
C HIS A 216 18.50 15.41 27.08
N ASP A 217 18.03 16.10 28.10
CA ASP A 217 17.44 15.48 29.30
C ASP A 217 15.93 15.29 29.08
N PHE A 218 15.52 14.06 28.78
CA PHE A 218 14.12 13.65 28.61
C PHE A 218 13.95 12.16 28.90
N LYS A 219 12.74 11.76 29.23
CA LYS A 219 12.33 10.34 29.36
C LYS A 219 11.45 9.95 28.19
N TRP A 220 11.48 8.68 27.83
CA TRP A 220 10.66 8.14 26.78
C TRP A 220 10.20 6.72 27.07
N ARG A 221 9.10 6.32 26.45
CA ARG A 221 8.59 4.96 26.51
C ARG A 221 7.80 4.58 25.25
N VAL A 222 7.62 3.29 25.07
CA VAL A 222 6.74 2.73 24.02
C VAL A 222 5.48 2.19 24.70
N VAL A 223 4.33 2.58 24.20
CA VAL A 223 3.01 2.07 24.59
C VAL A 223 2.46 1.26 23.43
N SER A 224 2.45 -0.05 23.59
CA SER A 224 1.89 -0.98 22.61
C SER A 224 0.47 -1.36 23.01
N VAL A 225 -0.44 -1.41 22.05
CA VAL A 225 -1.86 -1.71 22.27
C VAL A 225 -2.37 -2.75 21.28
N PRO A 226 -3.38 -3.57 21.65
CA PRO A 226 -3.94 -4.57 20.76
C PRO A 226 -4.39 -3.98 19.41
N ARG A 227 -4.09 -4.69 18.32
CA ARG A 227 -4.59 -4.34 16.98
C ARG A 227 -6.11 -4.47 16.93
N GLY A 228 -6.76 -3.68 16.09
CA GLY A 228 -8.17 -3.79 15.83
C GLY A 228 -8.91 -2.46 15.91
N LYS A 229 -10.23 -2.50 15.78
CA LYS A 229 -11.10 -1.32 15.71
C LYS A 229 -11.09 -0.45 16.98
N THR A 230 -10.67 -1.01 18.11
CA THR A 230 -10.63 -0.35 19.41
C THR A 230 -9.23 0.13 19.82
N PHE A 231 -8.25 0.07 18.92
CA PHE A 231 -6.86 0.41 19.27
C PHE A 231 -6.70 1.84 19.82
N ALA A 232 -7.48 2.82 19.33
CA ALA A 232 -7.43 4.19 19.84
C ALA A 232 -8.04 4.31 21.26
N ASP A 233 -9.04 3.49 21.61
CA ASP A 233 -9.59 3.43 22.97
C ASP A 233 -8.59 2.77 23.92
N SER A 234 -7.92 1.72 23.46
CA SER A 234 -6.85 1.06 24.21
C SER A 234 -5.66 2.01 24.42
N ALA A 235 -5.28 2.78 23.42
CA ALA A 235 -4.22 3.79 23.52
C ALA A 235 -4.59 4.90 24.53
N LEU A 236 -5.81 5.41 24.47
CA LEU A 236 -6.31 6.38 25.44
C LEU A 236 -6.22 5.82 26.86
N THR A 237 -6.74 4.62 27.08
CA THR A 237 -6.72 3.97 28.41
C THR A 237 -5.30 3.81 28.92
N ALA A 238 -4.39 3.35 28.07
CA ALA A 238 -2.99 3.16 28.43
C ALA A 238 -2.28 4.47 28.77
N LEU A 239 -2.55 5.56 28.03
CA LEU A 239 -1.96 6.87 28.27
C LEU A 239 -2.47 7.50 29.58
N LEU A 240 -3.79 7.41 29.84
CA LEU A 240 -4.40 7.93 31.07
C LEU A 240 -4.02 7.11 32.31
N ALA A 241 -3.58 5.88 32.16
CA ALA A 241 -3.10 5.03 33.25
C ALA A 241 -1.61 5.26 33.61
N LEU A 242 -0.91 6.13 32.88
CA LEU A 242 0.47 6.48 33.20
C LEU A 242 0.54 7.35 34.47
N ASP A 243 1.55 7.13 35.31
CA ASP A 243 1.80 7.96 36.53
C ASP A 243 1.92 9.45 36.19
N GLU A 244 2.44 9.77 35.02
CA GLU A 244 2.59 11.11 34.50
C GLU A 244 2.18 11.12 33.01
N PHE A 245 1.24 11.98 32.65
CA PHE A 245 0.80 12.12 31.27
C PHE A 245 1.94 12.66 30.40
N PRO A 246 2.15 12.13 29.17
CA PRO A 246 3.23 12.60 28.30
C PRO A 246 2.99 14.03 27.81
N ASP A 247 4.07 14.77 27.65
CA ASP A 247 4.04 16.08 27.03
C ASP A 247 4.24 16.03 25.50
N ALA A 248 4.62 14.85 24.97
CA ALA A 248 4.66 14.61 23.54
C ALA A 248 4.34 13.14 23.19
N ILE A 249 3.63 12.96 22.07
CA ILE A 249 3.18 11.66 21.57
C ILE A 249 3.58 11.52 20.11
N CYS A 250 4.33 10.46 19.77
CA CYS A 250 4.46 9.97 18.39
C CYS A 250 3.47 8.81 18.19
N CYS A 251 2.60 8.91 17.22
CA CYS A 251 1.71 7.81 16.85
C CYS A 251 2.24 7.05 15.63
N GLN A 252 2.11 5.73 15.67
CA GLN A 252 2.53 4.86 14.57
C GLN A 252 1.86 5.22 13.23
N MET A 253 0.62 5.73 13.26
CA MET A 253 -0.16 6.10 12.08
C MET A 253 -1.23 7.15 12.41
N ASP A 254 -1.70 7.90 11.41
CA ASP A 254 -2.76 8.89 11.54
C ASP A 254 -4.09 8.28 12.00
N MET A 255 -4.41 7.07 11.52
CA MET A 255 -5.59 6.32 11.97
C MET A 255 -5.64 6.11 13.50
N MET A 256 -4.49 6.14 14.16
CA MET A 256 -4.38 6.11 15.63
C MET A 256 -4.39 7.53 16.21
N ALA A 257 -3.62 8.45 15.64
CA ALA A 257 -3.45 9.80 16.15
C ALA A 257 -4.77 10.61 16.12
N ILE A 258 -5.48 10.61 14.99
CA ILE A 258 -6.70 11.41 14.81
C ILE A 258 -7.79 11.08 15.84
N PRO A 259 -8.24 9.82 16.00
CA PRO A 259 -9.22 9.51 17.02
C PRO A 259 -8.69 9.69 18.44
N LEU A 260 -7.38 9.56 18.67
CA LEU A 260 -6.77 9.78 19.97
C LEU A 260 -6.83 11.26 20.38
N VAL A 261 -6.53 12.20 19.46
CA VAL A 261 -6.69 13.64 19.70
C VAL A 261 -8.11 13.96 20.14
N LEU A 262 -9.12 13.51 19.37
CA LEU A 262 -10.54 13.76 19.68
C LEU A 262 -11.01 13.15 21.00
N ARG A 263 -10.42 12.03 21.41
CA ARG A 263 -10.73 11.37 22.70
C ARG A 263 -10.08 12.08 23.86
N LEU A 264 -8.80 12.43 23.75
CA LEU A 264 -8.04 13.14 24.79
C LEU A 264 -8.67 14.48 25.10
N GLU A 265 -9.15 15.21 24.09
CA GLU A 265 -9.86 16.47 24.29
C GLU A 265 -11.09 16.32 25.20
N ARG A 266 -11.86 15.22 25.08
CA ARG A 266 -13.00 14.92 25.96
C ARG A 266 -12.61 14.66 27.42
N TYR A 267 -11.34 14.27 27.65
CA TYR A 267 -10.78 14.07 29.01
C TYR A 267 -10.02 15.29 29.50
N GLY A 268 -10.13 16.43 28.81
CA GLY A 268 -9.51 17.70 29.23
C GLY A 268 -8.04 17.83 28.87
N HIS A 269 -7.51 17.00 27.98
CA HIS A 269 -6.15 17.13 27.45
C HIS A 269 -6.21 17.76 26.05
N HIS A 270 -5.66 18.93 25.90
CA HIS A 270 -5.73 19.72 24.66
C HIS A 270 -4.36 19.79 23.97
N THR A 271 -4.35 19.54 22.65
CA THR A 271 -3.16 19.75 21.83
C THR A 271 -3.27 21.09 21.11
N PRO A 272 -2.17 21.87 20.98
CA PRO A 272 -0.82 21.60 21.45
C PRO A 272 -0.51 22.13 22.88
N SER A 273 -1.49 22.67 23.63
CA SER A 273 -1.27 23.35 24.91
C SER A 273 -0.78 22.42 26.04
N ASP A 274 -1.36 21.22 26.15
CA ASP A 274 -1.01 20.27 27.22
C ASP A 274 -0.01 19.23 26.73
N TYR A 275 -0.10 18.84 25.46
CA TYR A 275 0.81 17.89 24.83
C TYR A 275 0.92 18.14 23.33
N SER A 276 2.06 17.81 22.74
CA SER A 276 2.25 17.72 21.30
C SER A 276 1.96 16.32 20.78
N ILE A 277 1.41 16.19 19.54
CA ILE A 277 1.22 14.89 18.91
C ILE A 277 1.58 14.93 17.43
N ILE A 278 2.31 13.90 16.99
CA ILE A 278 2.67 13.71 15.59
C ILE A 278 2.16 12.35 15.12
N GLY A 279 1.49 12.33 13.96
CA GLY A 279 1.07 11.14 13.25
C GLY A 279 2.08 10.65 12.21
N PHE A 280 1.64 9.67 11.43
CA PHE A 280 2.34 9.19 10.25
C PHE A 280 1.30 8.82 9.20
N ASP A 281 1.45 9.21 7.96
CA ASP A 281 0.76 8.94 6.71
C ASP A 281 0.41 10.21 5.93
N ASP A 282 0.00 11.29 6.58
CA ASP A 282 -0.67 12.47 6.01
C ASP A 282 -1.96 12.05 5.28
N SER A 283 -2.75 11.23 5.97
CA SER A 283 -4.05 10.78 5.47
C SER A 283 -5.00 11.96 5.24
N PRO A 284 -6.02 11.84 4.37
CA PRO A 284 -6.95 12.94 4.07
C PRO A 284 -7.66 13.55 5.28
N TYR A 285 -7.72 12.81 6.39
CA TYR A 285 -8.36 13.27 7.63
C TYR A 285 -7.42 14.00 8.58
N ALA A 286 -6.10 13.97 8.34
CA ALA A 286 -5.11 14.65 9.19
C ALA A 286 -5.36 16.16 9.27
N ASP A 287 -5.76 16.77 8.17
CA ASP A 287 -6.09 18.19 8.09
C ASP A 287 -7.31 18.58 8.95
N THR A 288 -8.27 17.67 9.13
CA THR A 288 -9.51 17.94 9.91
C THR A 288 -9.26 18.19 11.40
N VAL A 289 -8.18 17.63 11.94
CA VAL A 289 -7.74 17.84 13.32
C VAL A 289 -6.42 18.63 13.39
N ASN A 290 -6.04 19.24 12.27
CA ASN A 290 -4.82 20.02 12.13
C ASN A 290 -3.54 19.26 12.56
N LEU A 291 -3.48 17.94 12.26
CA LEU A 291 -2.45 17.02 12.73
C LEU A 291 -1.13 17.23 12.01
N THR A 292 -0.08 17.52 12.75
CA THR A 292 1.30 17.40 12.29
C THR A 292 1.62 15.92 12.07
N THR A 293 2.18 15.57 10.91
CA THR A 293 2.33 14.16 10.51
C THR A 293 3.48 13.98 9.52
N MET A 294 3.91 12.73 9.35
CA MET A 294 4.86 12.33 8.29
C MET A 294 4.08 11.94 7.03
N ARG A 295 4.28 12.68 5.92
CA ARG A 295 3.64 12.40 4.64
C ARG A 295 4.31 11.26 3.90
N GLN A 296 3.50 10.31 3.44
CA GLN A 296 3.82 9.33 2.40
C GLN A 296 2.79 9.43 1.27
N ASP A 297 3.14 8.92 0.08
CA ASP A 297 2.26 8.93 -1.08
C ASP A 297 2.06 7.50 -1.62
N PRO A 298 1.13 6.72 -1.03
CA PRO A 298 0.89 5.34 -1.45
C PRO A 298 0.34 5.23 -2.88
N TYR A 299 -0.40 6.25 -3.34
CA TYR A 299 -0.87 6.29 -4.73
C TYR A 299 0.29 6.37 -5.72
N ALA A 300 1.25 7.27 -5.49
CA ALA A 300 2.46 7.37 -6.32
C ALA A 300 3.30 6.09 -6.25
N MET A 301 3.40 5.46 -5.06
CA MET A 301 4.08 4.17 -4.90
C MET A 301 3.42 3.07 -5.73
N GLY A 302 2.08 2.96 -5.69
CA GLY A 302 1.31 2.02 -6.50
C GLY A 302 1.52 2.22 -8.00
N ARG A 303 1.49 3.48 -8.46
CA ARG A 303 1.78 3.83 -9.86
C ARG A 303 3.18 3.43 -10.29
N ALA A 304 4.20 3.76 -9.49
CA ALA A 304 5.59 3.43 -9.79
C ALA A 304 5.80 1.90 -9.83
N ALA A 305 5.21 1.16 -8.89
CA ALA A 305 5.23 -0.30 -8.87
C ALA A 305 4.60 -0.89 -10.14
N ALA A 306 3.44 -0.37 -10.55
CA ALA A 306 2.76 -0.81 -11.76
C ALA A 306 3.56 -0.52 -13.03
N GLN A 307 4.22 0.64 -13.13
CA GLN A 307 5.10 0.98 -14.23
C GLN A 307 6.31 0.03 -14.32
N LYS A 308 6.90 -0.34 -13.16
CA LYS A 308 7.97 -1.35 -13.11
C LYS A 308 7.45 -2.72 -13.56
N ALA A 309 6.28 -3.14 -13.09
CA ALA A 309 5.64 -4.39 -13.51
C ALA A 309 5.42 -4.43 -15.03
N MET A 310 4.91 -3.36 -15.63
CA MET A 310 4.70 -3.29 -17.08
C MET A 310 6.00 -3.46 -17.86
N LYS A 311 7.07 -2.78 -17.45
CA LYS A 311 8.39 -2.96 -18.08
C LYS A 311 8.86 -4.41 -18.00
N LEU A 312 8.71 -5.06 -16.84
CA LEU A 312 9.10 -6.45 -16.65
C LEU A 312 8.24 -7.43 -17.45
N ILE A 313 6.91 -7.21 -17.53
CA ILE A 313 6.00 -8.01 -18.38
C ILE A 313 6.41 -7.91 -19.85
N GLU A 314 6.85 -6.75 -20.29
CA GLU A 314 7.34 -6.51 -21.65
C GLU A 314 8.78 -7.01 -21.89
N GLY A 315 9.42 -7.59 -20.88
CA GLY A 315 10.83 -8.03 -20.94
C GLY A 315 11.84 -6.90 -21.01
N LYS A 316 11.48 -5.69 -20.60
CA LYS A 316 12.35 -4.51 -20.58
C LYS A 316 13.13 -4.43 -19.26
N PRO A 317 14.41 -4.02 -19.30
CA PRO A 317 15.19 -3.83 -18.08
C PRO A 317 14.68 -2.63 -17.26
N LEU A 318 14.91 -2.69 -15.95
CA LEU A 318 14.69 -1.58 -15.02
C LEU A 318 16.01 -0.86 -14.75
N GLU A 319 16.03 0.46 -14.82
CA GLU A 319 17.17 1.29 -14.43
C GLU A 319 17.39 1.27 -12.92
N ASN A 320 16.28 1.33 -12.16
CA ASN A 320 16.26 1.22 -10.70
C ASN A 320 15.17 0.22 -10.31
N ALA A 321 15.58 -1.00 -9.96
CA ALA A 321 14.64 -2.04 -9.54
C ALA A 321 14.08 -1.75 -8.14
N HIS A 322 14.93 -1.30 -7.22
CA HIS A 322 14.57 -1.10 -5.81
C HIS A 322 14.69 0.36 -5.44
N GLU A 323 13.57 0.97 -5.06
CA GLU A 323 13.47 2.40 -4.78
C GLU A 323 12.99 2.62 -3.35
N ILE A 324 13.65 3.53 -2.65
CA ILE A 324 13.26 3.97 -1.31
C ILE A 324 12.83 5.43 -1.39
N VAL A 325 11.61 5.71 -0.98
CA VAL A 325 11.02 7.05 -0.92
C VAL A 325 11.11 7.55 0.51
N ARG A 326 11.43 8.83 0.72
CA ARG A 326 11.47 9.44 2.05
C ARG A 326 10.12 10.02 2.43
N ALA A 327 9.72 9.80 3.68
CA ALA A 327 8.60 10.50 4.27
C ALA A 327 8.96 11.98 4.51
N GLN A 328 7.98 12.87 4.44
CA GLN A 328 8.16 14.31 4.63
C GLN A 328 7.38 14.78 5.86
N LEU A 329 8.02 15.51 6.76
CA LEU A 329 7.32 16.13 7.90
C LEU A 329 6.43 17.28 7.39
N VAL A 330 5.14 17.19 7.72
CA VAL A 330 4.12 18.21 7.43
C VAL A 330 3.70 18.83 8.76
N LEU A 331 4.14 20.05 9.00
CA LEU A 331 3.80 20.81 10.20
C LEU A 331 2.40 21.39 10.06
N ARG A 332 1.60 21.24 11.12
CA ARG A 332 0.27 21.85 11.26
C ARG A 332 0.14 22.48 12.67
N GLY A 333 -0.84 22.05 13.47
CA GLY A 333 -1.16 22.73 14.72
C GLY A 333 -1.15 21.83 15.96
N THR A 334 -0.74 20.56 15.86
CA THR A 334 -0.74 19.64 17.01
C THR A 334 0.62 19.52 17.70
N ASP A 335 1.58 20.36 17.36
CA ASP A 335 2.88 20.42 18.02
C ASP A 335 3.27 21.87 18.34
N SER A 336 4.01 22.06 19.41
CA SER A 336 4.52 23.36 19.84
C SER A 336 5.81 23.19 20.66
N VAL A 337 6.52 24.31 20.85
CA VAL A 337 7.68 24.32 21.77
C VAL A 337 7.21 24.03 23.19
N TYR A 338 7.93 23.15 23.88
CA TYR A 338 7.62 22.79 25.27
C TYR A 338 7.50 24.03 26.19
N GLY A 339 6.41 24.12 26.92
CA GLY A 339 6.17 25.20 27.87
C GLY A 339 5.57 26.50 27.29
N THR A 340 5.33 26.62 25.99
CA THR A 340 4.75 27.84 25.40
C THR A 340 3.21 27.89 25.48
N GLY A 341 2.56 26.80 25.82
CA GLY A 341 1.10 26.69 25.95
C GLY A 341 0.57 26.72 27.40
N ARG A 342 1.45 26.92 28.39
CA ARG A 342 1.08 26.97 29.81
C ARG A 342 0.91 28.38 30.31
#